data_a495bcaf6aa32c85b136dd11dd12ba37
#
_entry.id   a495bcaf6aa32c85b136dd11dd12ba37
#
_cell.length_a   1.000
_cell.length_b   1.000
_cell.length_c   1.000
_cell.angle_alpha   90.00
_cell.angle_beta   90.00
_cell.angle_gamma   90.00
#
_symmetry.space_group_name_H-M   'P 1'
#
loop_
_entity.id
_entity.type
_entity.pdbx_description
1 polymer ?
#
loop_
_entity_poly.entity_id
_entity_poly.type
_entity_poly.pdbx_seq_one_letter_code
_entity_poly.pdbx_strand_id
1 'polypeptide(L)'
;NAEAKNEKVASAEIGYGFHNQYVNVAVNGYFTEWMDKTMTKSGTLSDPAQTEYFMNMTGVNARHMGLEFEVKARPTKWLEVNAMLSLGDWKWDSDSVVGYIYDKHGQALTMDAQITDPGAPDHGWALINMKGINVGGSAQTTANLGVTFKPFKGFRIGAEYTLYDRNYAYYSFSGSNLQLGKEMNLLEPWKIPTGGSMDMRASYSFEIGGVRATLSGNINNLLNQLYIEKAWNPSTVSENITEVNADNVYFYFAKGTTYNVRLKINF
;
A
#
# COMPACT_ATOMS: atom_id res chain seq x y z
N ASN A 1 16.64 -14.55 -16.65
CA ASN A 1 15.46 -14.60 -17.51
C ASN A 1 15.78 -13.85 -18.81
N ALA A 2 15.89 -14.56 -19.95
CA ALA A 2 16.21 -13.96 -21.23
C ALA A 2 15.10 -13.02 -21.76
N GLU A 3 13.92 -13.11 -21.19
CA GLU A 3 12.74 -12.32 -21.56
C GLU A 3 12.45 -11.16 -20.60
N ALA A 4 13.27 -10.97 -19.56
CA ALA A 4 13.06 -9.89 -18.61
C ALA A 4 13.23 -8.54 -19.30
N LYS A 5 12.19 -7.73 -19.25
CA LYS A 5 12.20 -6.33 -19.68
C LYS A 5 12.56 -5.43 -18.52
N ASN A 6 13.18 -4.28 -18.83
CA ASN A 6 13.34 -3.24 -17.82
C ASN A 6 11.99 -2.65 -17.46
N GLU A 7 11.71 -2.56 -16.18
CA GLU A 7 10.56 -1.82 -15.66
C GLU A 7 10.66 -0.34 -16.05
N LYS A 8 9.54 0.25 -16.47
CA LYS A 8 9.44 1.65 -16.87
C LYS A 8 8.37 2.33 -16.07
N VAL A 9 8.57 3.59 -15.78
CA VAL A 9 7.58 4.45 -15.10
C VAL A 9 7.42 5.72 -15.92
N ALA A 10 6.18 6.04 -16.28
CA ALA A 10 5.81 7.33 -16.85
C ALA A 10 4.87 8.03 -15.89
N SER A 11 5.17 9.28 -15.51
CA SER A 11 4.36 10.06 -14.59
C SER A 11 4.14 11.48 -15.10
N ALA A 12 2.94 12.00 -14.86
CA ALA A 12 2.59 13.39 -15.08
C ALA A 12 1.88 13.92 -13.84
N GLU A 13 2.23 15.12 -13.42
CA GLU A 13 1.61 15.79 -12.29
C GLU A 13 1.26 17.23 -12.66
N ILE A 14 0.13 17.71 -12.17
CA ILE A 14 -0.29 19.10 -12.25
C ILE A 14 -0.75 19.57 -10.89
N GLY A 15 -0.26 20.71 -10.44
CA GLY A 15 -0.59 21.25 -9.15
C GLY A 15 -0.92 22.74 -9.19
N TYR A 16 -1.76 23.16 -8.28
CA TYR A 16 -2.05 24.56 -8.01
C TYR A 16 -1.90 24.83 -6.51
N GLY A 17 -1.18 25.87 -6.17
CA GLY A 17 -0.98 26.33 -4.80
C GLY A 17 -1.38 27.78 -4.62
N PHE A 18 -2.05 28.06 -3.51
CA PHE A 18 -2.34 29.40 -3.04
C PHE A 18 -1.87 29.58 -1.61
N HIS A 19 -1.17 30.64 -1.32
CA HIS A 19 -0.78 30.94 0.04
C HIS A 19 -0.92 32.44 0.36
N ASN A 20 -1.26 32.72 1.60
CA ASN A 20 -1.14 34.01 2.21
C ASN A 20 -0.75 33.87 3.69
N GLN A 21 -0.79 34.98 4.47
CA GLN A 21 -0.39 34.90 5.89
C GLN A 21 -1.30 34.02 6.78
N TYR A 22 -2.51 33.69 6.33
CA TYR A 22 -3.49 32.91 7.10
C TYR A 22 -3.73 31.52 6.60
N VAL A 23 -3.55 31.27 5.30
CA VAL A 23 -3.89 30.01 4.69
C VAL A 23 -2.90 29.61 3.61
N ASN A 24 -2.60 28.33 3.56
CA ASN A 24 -1.89 27.65 2.49
C ASN A 24 -2.79 26.52 1.97
N VAL A 25 -3.09 26.52 0.67
CA VAL A 25 -3.88 25.50 -0.01
C VAL A 25 -3.05 24.93 -1.15
N ALA A 26 -3.04 23.62 -1.28
CA ALA A 26 -2.48 22.94 -2.44
C ALA A 26 -3.50 21.92 -2.99
N VAL A 27 -3.56 21.83 -4.31
CA VAL A 27 -4.35 20.82 -5.02
C VAL A 27 -3.44 20.24 -6.09
N ASN A 28 -3.27 18.93 -6.08
CA ASN A 28 -2.45 18.20 -7.03
C ASN A 28 -3.28 17.12 -7.71
N GLY A 29 -3.08 16.94 -9.02
CA GLY A 29 -3.56 15.80 -9.76
C GLY A 29 -2.36 15.03 -10.32
N TYR A 30 -2.38 13.71 -10.24
CA TYR A 30 -1.32 12.87 -10.75
C TYR A 30 -1.85 11.72 -11.60
N PHE A 31 -1.02 11.30 -12.54
CA PHE A 31 -1.21 10.12 -13.36
C PHE A 31 0.13 9.41 -13.52
N THR A 32 0.21 8.13 -13.17
CA THR A 32 1.43 7.33 -13.27
C THR A 32 1.11 5.97 -13.86
N GLU A 33 1.87 5.58 -14.87
CA GLU A 33 1.87 4.23 -15.44
C GLU A 33 3.16 3.51 -15.06
N TRP A 34 3.01 2.34 -14.47
CA TRP A 34 4.07 1.37 -14.26
C TRP A 34 3.95 0.31 -15.34
N MET A 35 5.01 0.11 -16.10
CA MET A 35 5.02 -0.78 -17.25
C MET A 35 6.11 -1.82 -17.12
N ASP A 36 5.87 -2.98 -17.70
CA ASP A 36 6.82 -4.08 -17.79
C ASP A 36 7.33 -4.58 -16.40
N LYS A 37 6.52 -4.47 -15.33
CA LYS A 37 6.87 -5.04 -14.03
C LYS A 37 7.00 -6.56 -14.14
N THR A 38 7.93 -7.11 -13.39
CA THR A 38 8.07 -8.55 -13.22
C THR A 38 7.52 -8.98 -11.86
N MET A 39 6.63 -9.95 -11.87
CA MET A 39 6.13 -10.61 -10.66
C MET A 39 6.53 -12.08 -10.68
N THR A 40 6.93 -12.59 -9.52
CA THR A 40 7.45 -13.95 -9.40
C THR A 40 6.48 -14.81 -8.61
N LYS A 41 6.29 -16.06 -9.05
CA LYS A 41 5.66 -17.14 -8.30
C LYS A 41 6.64 -18.31 -8.21
N SER A 42 6.67 -18.94 -7.06
CA SER A 42 7.26 -20.27 -6.90
C SER A 42 6.19 -21.27 -6.44
N GLY A 43 6.41 -22.53 -6.69
CA GLY A 43 5.52 -23.60 -6.28
C GLY A 43 6.17 -24.95 -6.51
N THR A 44 5.37 -25.99 -6.34
CA THR A 44 5.79 -27.38 -6.48
C THR A 44 4.86 -28.08 -7.48
N LEU A 45 5.41 -28.81 -8.40
CA LEU A 45 4.65 -29.63 -9.33
C LEU A 45 4.06 -30.86 -8.59
N SER A 46 2.99 -31.42 -9.15
CA SER A 46 2.33 -32.60 -8.58
C SER A 46 2.99 -33.93 -8.99
N ASP A 47 4.30 -33.91 -9.31
CA ASP A 47 5.10 -35.10 -9.61
C ASP A 47 5.55 -35.83 -8.32
N PRO A 48 5.96 -37.10 -8.38
CA PRO A 48 6.40 -37.85 -7.20
C PRO A 48 7.60 -37.23 -6.47
N ALA A 49 8.46 -36.50 -7.19
CA ALA A 49 9.63 -35.81 -6.63
C ALA A 49 9.28 -34.46 -6.02
N GLN A 50 8.04 -33.96 -6.18
CA GLN A 50 7.62 -32.62 -5.78
C GLN A 50 8.58 -31.56 -6.32
N THR A 51 8.82 -31.57 -7.61
CA THR A 51 9.78 -30.68 -8.28
C THR A 51 9.40 -29.22 -8.06
N GLU A 52 10.31 -28.46 -7.47
CA GLU A 52 10.13 -27.01 -7.29
C GLU A 52 10.25 -26.28 -8.63
N TYR A 53 9.37 -25.31 -8.85
CA TYR A 53 9.43 -24.43 -10.00
C TYR A 53 9.44 -22.97 -9.62
N PHE A 54 10.01 -22.16 -10.48
CA PHE A 54 9.97 -20.69 -10.46
C PHE A 54 9.35 -20.21 -11.75
N MET A 55 8.49 -19.19 -11.63
CA MET A 55 7.84 -18.55 -12.77
C MET A 55 7.96 -17.04 -12.62
N ASN A 56 8.46 -16.38 -13.65
CA ASN A 56 8.48 -14.93 -13.75
C ASN A 56 7.46 -14.50 -14.79
N MET A 57 6.47 -13.70 -14.35
CA MET A 57 5.49 -13.07 -15.21
C MET A 57 5.96 -11.65 -15.48
N THR A 58 6.35 -11.35 -16.72
CA THR A 58 6.82 -10.05 -17.18
C THR A 58 5.72 -9.32 -17.95
N GLY A 59 5.81 -7.99 -18.06
CA GLY A 59 4.81 -7.19 -18.76
C GLY A 59 3.57 -6.89 -17.90
N VAL A 60 3.72 -6.95 -16.57
CA VAL A 60 2.68 -6.52 -15.65
C VAL A 60 2.64 -5.00 -15.60
N ASN A 61 1.49 -4.42 -15.92
CA ASN A 61 1.27 -2.99 -15.91
C ASN A 61 0.31 -2.58 -14.80
N ALA A 62 0.52 -1.38 -14.24
CA ALA A 62 -0.39 -0.79 -13.27
C ALA A 62 -0.54 0.70 -13.53
N ARG A 63 -1.75 1.21 -13.33
CA ARG A 63 -2.08 2.63 -13.44
C ARG A 63 -2.46 3.18 -12.09
N HIS A 64 -1.83 4.30 -11.73
CA HIS A 64 -2.15 5.05 -10.51
C HIS A 64 -2.51 6.47 -10.90
N MET A 65 -3.71 6.91 -10.55
CA MET A 65 -4.11 8.30 -10.73
C MET A 65 -4.89 8.78 -9.51
N GLY A 66 -4.90 10.09 -9.30
CA GLY A 66 -5.63 10.64 -8.17
C GLY A 66 -5.56 12.14 -8.04
N LEU A 67 -6.26 12.62 -7.02
CA LEU A 67 -6.30 14.01 -6.60
C LEU A 67 -5.91 14.13 -5.14
N GLU A 68 -5.13 15.14 -4.82
CA GLU A 68 -4.69 15.45 -3.46
C GLU A 68 -5.04 16.90 -3.13
N PHE A 69 -5.57 17.10 -1.93
CA PHE A 69 -5.95 18.41 -1.39
C PHE A 69 -5.26 18.59 -0.05
N GLU A 70 -4.57 19.70 0.12
CA GLU A 70 -4.00 20.10 1.40
C GLU A 70 -4.42 21.51 1.76
N VAL A 71 -4.78 21.71 3.02
CA VAL A 71 -5.08 23.01 3.62
C VAL A 71 -4.35 23.13 4.94
N LYS A 72 -3.60 24.23 5.11
CA LYS A 72 -3.04 24.67 6.39
C LYS A 72 -3.49 26.06 6.67
N ALA A 73 -4.27 26.25 7.72
CA ALA A 73 -4.84 27.55 8.12
C ALA A 73 -4.33 27.98 9.49
N ARG A 74 -4.06 29.28 9.62
CA ARG A 74 -3.71 29.95 10.87
C ARG A 74 -4.60 31.16 11.06
N PRO A 75 -5.91 30.95 11.34
CA PRO A 75 -6.87 32.06 11.44
C PRO A 75 -6.52 33.02 12.58
N THR A 76 -5.79 32.55 13.59
CA THR A 76 -5.29 33.33 14.69
C THR A 76 -3.86 32.89 15.07
N LYS A 77 -3.20 33.67 15.94
CA LYS A 77 -1.85 33.31 16.44
C LYS A 77 -1.83 32.06 17.34
N TRP A 78 -3.00 31.71 17.88
CA TRP A 78 -3.14 30.59 18.84
C TRP A 78 -3.82 29.35 18.25
N LEU A 79 -4.34 29.41 17.00
CA LEU A 79 -5.04 28.31 16.35
C LEU A 79 -4.41 27.99 15.00
N GLU A 80 -4.09 26.71 14.81
CA GLU A 80 -3.69 26.14 13.51
C GLU A 80 -4.63 24.98 13.17
N VAL A 81 -5.07 24.91 11.94
CA VAL A 81 -5.88 23.81 11.39
C VAL A 81 -5.17 23.27 10.15
N ASN A 82 -5.06 21.97 10.05
CA ASN A 82 -4.59 21.28 8.85
C ASN A 82 -5.62 20.25 8.40
N ALA A 83 -5.83 20.15 7.13
CA ALA A 83 -6.66 19.13 6.51
C ALA A 83 -5.96 18.59 5.26
N MET A 84 -6.11 17.29 5.01
CA MET A 84 -5.63 16.61 3.81
C MET A 84 -6.68 15.63 3.35
N LEU A 85 -6.85 15.51 2.04
CA LEU A 85 -7.65 14.48 1.39
C LEU A 85 -6.90 13.98 0.16
N SER A 86 -6.64 12.70 0.11
CA SER A 86 -6.10 12.00 -1.06
C SER A 86 -7.14 11.02 -1.59
N LEU A 87 -7.42 11.11 -2.89
CA LEU A 87 -8.37 10.27 -3.62
C LEU A 87 -7.62 9.61 -4.78
N GLY A 88 -7.22 8.37 -4.63
CA GLY A 88 -6.58 7.58 -5.67
C GLY A 88 -7.55 6.66 -6.43
N ASP A 89 -7.18 6.26 -7.64
CA ASP A 89 -7.74 5.13 -8.39
C ASP A 89 -6.55 4.33 -8.95
N TRP A 90 -6.18 3.26 -8.27
CA TRP A 90 -5.00 2.46 -8.56
C TRP A 90 -5.42 1.07 -8.98
N LYS A 91 -5.11 0.71 -10.22
CA LYS A 91 -5.53 -0.55 -10.82
C LYS A 91 -4.42 -1.21 -11.61
N TRP A 92 -4.42 -2.52 -11.61
CA TRP A 92 -3.70 -3.30 -12.59
C TRP A 92 -4.26 -3.04 -13.98
N ASP A 93 -3.40 -2.97 -15.01
CA ASP A 93 -3.78 -2.60 -16.38
C ASP A 93 -3.22 -3.59 -17.43
N SER A 94 -3.08 -4.85 -17.06
CA SER A 94 -2.66 -5.91 -17.96
C SER A 94 -3.85 -6.80 -18.33
N ASP A 95 -4.14 -6.93 -19.64
CA ASP A 95 -5.20 -7.81 -20.15
C ASP A 95 -4.82 -9.29 -19.95
N SER A 96 -3.57 -9.65 -20.29
CA SER A 96 -3.07 -11.02 -20.19
C SER A 96 -1.59 -11.00 -19.88
N VAL A 97 -1.20 -11.73 -18.86
CA VAL A 97 0.20 -11.91 -18.49
C VAL A 97 0.50 -13.40 -18.44
N VAL A 98 1.40 -13.84 -19.30
CA VAL A 98 1.85 -15.23 -19.33
C VAL A 98 3.15 -15.39 -18.54
N GLY A 99 3.25 -16.45 -17.78
CA GLY A 99 4.48 -16.90 -17.15
C GLY A 99 4.77 -18.35 -17.53
N TYR A 100 6.05 -18.66 -17.69
CA TYR A 100 6.55 -20.01 -17.95
C TYR A 100 7.33 -20.49 -16.75
N ILE A 101 7.29 -21.80 -16.51
CA ILE A 101 7.95 -22.43 -15.36
C ILE A 101 9.37 -22.90 -15.68
N TYR A 102 10.26 -22.70 -14.72
CA TYR A 102 11.67 -23.09 -14.78
C TYR A 102 12.08 -23.76 -13.47
N ASP A 103 13.08 -24.63 -13.54
CA ASP A 103 13.71 -25.18 -12.35
C ASP A 103 14.65 -24.15 -11.67
N LYS A 104 15.24 -24.54 -10.56
CA LYS A 104 16.23 -23.71 -9.82
C LYS A 104 17.52 -23.40 -10.61
N HIS A 105 17.78 -24.10 -11.69
CA HIS A 105 18.92 -23.88 -12.59
C HIS A 105 18.55 -23.07 -13.82
N GLY A 106 17.27 -22.65 -13.95
CA GLY A 106 16.75 -21.88 -15.08
C GLY A 106 16.45 -22.74 -16.33
N GLN A 107 16.33 -24.05 -16.17
CA GLN A 107 15.91 -24.93 -17.26
C GLN A 107 14.40 -24.94 -17.37
N ALA A 108 13.87 -24.83 -18.59
CA ALA A 108 12.45 -24.88 -18.84
C ALA A 108 11.86 -26.24 -18.46
N LEU A 109 10.70 -26.23 -17.81
CA LEU A 109 10.02 -27.43 -17.35
C LEU A 109 8.69 -27.62 -18.06
N THR A 110 8.36 -28.88 -18.35
CA THR A 110 6.98 -29.27 -18.68
C THR A 110 6.13 -29.34 -17.41
N MET A 111 4.80 -29.53 -17.58
CA MET A 111 3.90 -29.75 -16.45
C MET A 111 4.18 -31.06 -15.69
N ASP A 112 4.84 -32.02 -16.33
CA ASP A 112 5.24 -33.31 -15.77
C ASP A 112 6.69 -33.31 -15.27
N ALA A 113 7.25 -32.13 -14.97
CA ALA A 113 8.61 -31.93 -14.45
C ALA A 113 9.75 -32.44 -15.35
N GLN A 114 9.53 -32.57 -16.66
CA GLN A 114 10.58 -32.91 -17.61
C GLN A 114 11.25 -31.62 -18.13
N ILE A 115 12.54 -31.67 -18.39
CA ILE A 115 13.27 -30.56 -19.02
C ILE A 115 12.81 -30.48 -20.48
N THR A 116 12.53 -29.24 -20.91
CA THR A 116 12.12 -28.92 -22.27
C THR A 116 12.86 -27.68 -22.77
N ASP A 117 12.67 -27.29 -24.01
CA ASP A 117 13.23 -26.07 -24.56
C ASP A 117 12.30 -24.86 -24.27
N PRO A 118 12.85 -23.67 -23.99
CA PRO A 118 12.06 -22.46 -23.90
C PRO A 118 11.29 -22.20 -25.20
N GLY A 119 9.98 -22.00 -25.10
CA GLY A 119 9.10 -21.84 -26.26
C GLY A 119 8.62 -23.13 -26.92
N ALA A 120 8.99 -24.31 -26.37
CA ALA A 120 8.40 -25.57 -26.81
C ALA A 120 6.88 -25.60 -26.48
N PRO A 121 6.07 -26.33 -27.27
CA PRO A 121 4.61 -26.40 -27.05
C PRO A 121 4.22 -27.02 -25.71
N ASP A 122 5.08 -27.84 -25.12
CA ASP A 122 4.91 -28.54 -23.85
C ASP A 122 5.50 -27.77 -22.65
N HIS A 123 6.12 -26.60 -22.87
CA HIS A 123 6.62 -25.75 -21.80
C HIS A 123 5.48 -25.36 -20.84
N GLY A 124 5.63 -25.69 -19.56
CA GLY A 124 4.62 -25.39 -18.54
C GLY A 124 4.38 -23.90 -18.39
N TRP A 125 3.13 -23.50 -18.39
CA TRP A 125 2.72 -22.08 -18.39
C TRP A 125 1.55 -21.81 -17.45
N ALA A 126 1.33 -20.54 -17.18
CA ALA A 126 0.08 -20.02 -16.65
C ALA A 126 -0.19 -18.63 -17.24
N LEU A 127 -1.46 -18.28 -17.39
CA LEU A 127 -1.87 -16.97 -17.87
C LEU A 127 -2.86 -16.35 -16.90
N ILE A 128 -2.63 -15.08 -16.56
CA ILE A 128 -3.52 -14.34 -15.69
C ILE A 128 -3.97 -13.02 -16.34
N ASN A 129 -5.26 -12.77 -16.27
CA ASN A 129 -5.89 -11.52 -16.65
C ASN A 129 -6.18 -10.71 -15.38
N MET A 130 -5.69 -9.49 -15.31
CA MET A 130 -5.79 -8.65 -14.12
C MET A 130 -6.28 -7.23 -14.38
N LYS A 131 -6.72 -6.92 -15.59
CA LYS A 131 -7.14 -5.58 -15.96
C LYS A 131 -8.32 -5.09 -15.12
N GLY A 132 -8.17 -3.89 -14.57
CA GLY A 132 -9.19 -3.23 -13.78
C GLY A 132 -9.26 -3.64 -12.31
N ILE A 133 -8.50 -4.66 -11.89
CA ILE A 133 -8.41 -5.11 -10.51
C ILE A 133 -7.68 -4.06 -9.65
N ASN A 134 -8.20 -3.79 -8.46
CA ASN A 134 -7.60 -2.80 -7.56
C ASN A 134 -6.18 -3.22 -7.08
N VAL A 135 -5.25 -2.27 -7.07
CA VAL A 135 -3.94 -2.46 -6.45
C VAL A 135 -4.11 -2.37 -4.93
N GLY A 136 -3.69 -3.41 -4.23
CA GLY A 136 -3.77 -3.47 -2.78
C GLY A 136 -2.51 -3.01 -2.05
N GLY A 137 -2.59 -2.99 -0.71
CA GLY A 137 -1.46 -2.70 0.18
C GLY A 137 -1.37 -1.25 0.68
N SER A 138 -2.20 -0.35 0.15
CA SER A 138 -2.32 1.03 0.61
C SER A 138 -3.72 1.57 0.39
N ALA A 139 -4.19 2.44 1.26
CA ALA A 139 -5.49 3.08 1.14
C ALA A 139 -5.52 4.05 -0.04
N GLN A 140 -6.46 3.84 -0.95
CA GLN A 140 -6.68 4.73 -2.10
C GLN A 140 -7.47 6.00 -1.72
N THR A 141 -8.07 6.02 -0.53
CA THR A 141 -8.63 7.22 0.09
C THR A 141 -8.03 7.40 1.46
N THR A 142 -7.38 8.55 1.67
CA THR A 142 -6.87 8.96 2.98
C THR A 142 -7.34 10.37 3.27
N ALA A 143 -7.90 10.61 4.44
CA ALA A 143 -8.26 11.93 4.92
C ALA A 143 -7.64 12.19 6.29
N ASN A 144 -7.16 13.41 6.51
CA ASN A 144 -6.64 13.84 7.81
C ASN A 144 -7.21 15.21 8.16
N LEU A 145 -7.61 15.38 9.41
CA LEU A 145 -7.99 16.66 9.98
C LEU A 145 -7.28 16.84 11.32
N GLY A 146 -6.48 17.89 11.42
CA GLY A 146 -5.74 18.23 12.61
C GLY A 146 -6.01 19.65 13.10
N VAL A 147 -6.01 19.82 14.41
CA VAL A 147 -6.14 21.12 15.08
C VAL A 147 -5.03 21.25 16.10
N THR A 148 -4.35 22.38 16.10
CA THR A 148 -3.33 22.72 17.11
C THR A 148 -3.67 24.04 17.77
N PHE A 149 -3.69 24.03 19.08
CA PHE A 149 -3.97 25.16 19.95
C PHE A 149 -2.72 25.61 20.69
N LYS A 150 -2.45 26.91 20.72
CA LYS A 150 -1.28 27.56 21.35
C LYS A 150 -1.75 28.66 22.31
N PRO A 151 -2.29 28.33 23.48
CA PRO A 151 -2.96 29.29 24.37
C PRO A 151 -2.00 30.33 24.96
N PHE A 152 -0.73 29.96 25.16
CA PHE A 152 0.28 30.85 25.70
C PHE A 152 1.69 30.47 25.19
N LYS A 153 2.66 31.34 25.43
CA LYS A 153 4.04 31.17 24.95
C LYS A 153 4.66 29.86 25.45
N GLY A 154 5.21 29.11 24.52
CA GLY A 154 5.89 27.84 24.79
C GLY A 154 4.99 26.62 24.85
N PHE A 155 3.69 26.76 25.04
CA PHE A 155 2.75 25.62 25.09
C PHE A 155 2.00 25.45 23.78
N ARG A 156 1.88 24.19 23.36
CA ARG A 156 1.05 23.76 22.25
C ARG A 156 0.44 22.40 22.54
N ILE A 157 -0.81 22.22 22.13
CA ILE A 157 -1.53 20.95 22.17
C ILE A 157 -2.27 20.79 20.85
N GLY A 158 -2.24 19.60 20.28
CA GLY A 158 -2.94 19.32 19.03
C GLY A 158 -3.49 17.90 19.02
N ALA A 159 -4.55 17.73 18.26
CA ALA A 159 -5.11 16.45 17.95
C ALA A 159 -5.35 16.36 16.45
N GLU A 160 -5.19 15.16 15.90
CA GLU A 160 -5.46 14.88 14.49
C GLU A 160 -6.16 13.54 14.35
N TYR A 161 -7.11 13.48 13.42
CA TYR A 161 -7.79 12.24 13.05
C TYR A 161 -7.41 11.89 11.62
N THR A 162 -6.96 10.64 11.41
CA THR A 162 -6.68 10.10 10.09
C THR A 162 -7.67 8.98 9.79
N LEU A 163 -8.30 9.06 8.63
CA LEU A 163 -9.24 8.07 8.09
C LEU A 163 -8.64 7.40 6.86
N TYR A 164 -8.81 6.08 6.77
CA TYR A 164 -8.41 5.24 5.64
C TYR A 164 -9.64 4.53 5.08
N ASP A 165 -9.86 4.65 3.79
CA ASP A 165 -10.89 3.91 3.05
C ASP A 165 -10.34 3.44 1.71
N ARG A 166 -11.07 2.56 1.05
CA ARG A 166 -10.64 1.90 -0.19
C ARG A 166 -9.22 1.33 -0.07
N ASN A 167 -8.91 0.76 1.08
CA ASN A 167 -7.72 -0.02 1.31
C ASN A 167 -8.03 -1.47 0.93
N TYR A 168 -7.21 -2.05 0.05
CA TYR A 168 -7.42 -3.41 -0.43
C TYR A 168 -6.30 -4.31 0.09
N ALA A 169 -6.63 -5.59 0.30
CA ALA A 169 -5.65 -6.58 0.71
C ALA A 169 -4.48 -6.64 -0.28
N TYR A 170 -3.27 -6.75 0.25
CA TYR A 170 -2.07 -6.87 -0.57
C TYR A 170 -2.14 -8.15 -1.40
N TYR A 171 -1.90 -7.98 -2.69
CA TYR A 171 -1.87 -9.08 -3.63
C TYR A 171 -0.44 -9.54 -3.88
N SER A 172 -0.21 -10.84 -3.77
CA SER A 172 1.01 -11.47 -4.27
C SER A 172 0.63 -12.70 -5.10
N PHE A 173 1.43 -13.02 -6.11
CA PHE A 173 1.18 -14.24 -6.90
C PHE A 173 1.31 -15.52 -6.08
N SER A 174 2.08 -15.53 -5.00
CA SER A 174 2.16 -16.69 -4.08
C SER A 174 0.82 -17.00 -3.43
N GLY A 175 -0.01 -15.99 -3.18
CA GLY A 175 -1.37 -16.12 -2.65
C GLY A 175 -2.45 -15.97 -3.72
N SER A 176 -2.15 -16.23 -4.98
CA SER A 176 -3.13 -16.10 -6.06
C SER A 176 -3.81 -17.43 -6.37
N ASN A 177 -4.98 -17.32 -7.00
CA ASN A 177 -5.68 -18.47 -7.61
C ASN A 177 -5.00 -18.95 -8.91
N LEU A 178 -3.78 -18.52 -9.20
CA LEU A 178 -3.03 -18.87 -10.40
C LEU A 178 -2.72 -20.36 -10.42
N GLN A 179 -3.19 -21.04 -11.43
CA GLN A 179 -2.96 -22.49 -11.68
C GLN A 179 -2.18 -22.69 -12.96
N LEU A 180 -1.27 -23.65 -12.97
CA LEU A 180 -0.52 -24.02 -14.16
C LEU A 180 -1.44 -24.66 -15.22
N GLY A 181 -1.13 -24.39 -16.49
CA GLY A 181 -1.89 -24.88 -17.64
C GLY A 181 -3.27 -24.25 -17.80
N LYS A 182 -3.56 -23.17 -17.08
CA LYS A 182 -4.87 -22.49 -17.15
C LYS A 182 -4.73 -21.00 -17.40
N GLU A 183 -5.76 -20.47 -18.08
CA GLU A 183 -6.02 -19.04 -18.13
C GLU A 183 -7.01 -18.67 -17.03
N MET A 184 -6.71 -17.64 -16.26
CA MET A 184 -7.50 -17.25 -15.11
C MET A 184 -7.63 -15.74 -15.00
N ASN A 185 -8.77 -15.29 -14.48
CA ASN A 185 -8.94 -13.92 -14.04
C ASN A 185 -8.40 -13.79 -12.60
N LEU A 186 -7.66 -12.71 -12.34
CA LEU A 186 -7.28 -12.33 -10.99
C LEU A 186 -8.55 -12.03 -10.18
N LEU A 187 -8.62 -12.53 -8.96
CA LEU A 187 -9.69 -12.19 -8.05
C LEU A 187 -9.49 -10.76 -7.51
N GLU A 188 -10.58 -10.01 -7.37
CA GLU A 188 -10.55 -8.71 -6.71
C GLU A 188 -10.05 -8.88 -5.27
N PRO A 189 -9.05 -8.10 -4.82
CA PRO A 189 -8.58 -8.17 -3.45
C PRO A 189 -9.66 -7.68 -2.47
N TRP A 190 -9.71 -8.28 -1.29
CA TRP A 190 -10.66 -7.87 -0.27
C TRP A 190 -10.51 -6.40 0.07
N LYS A 191 -11.62 -5.67 0.00
CA LYS A 191 -11.68 -4.29 0.50
C LYS A 191 -11.71 -4.30 2.02
N ILE A 192 -10.67 -3.81 2.65
CA ILE A 192 -10.56 -3.66 4.10
C ILE A 192 -11.63 -2.65 4.56
N PRO A 193 -12.36 -2.94 5.65
CA PRO A 193 -13.30 -1.98 6.23
C PRO A 193 -12.66 -0.63 6.52
N THR A 194 -13.42 0.45 6.34
CA THR A 194 -12.97 1.80 6.67
C THR A 194 -12.47 1.87 8.10
N GLY A 195 -11.28 2.42 8.29
CA GLY A 195 -10.62 2.54 9.58
C GLY A 195 -10.01 3.90 9.80
N GLY A 196 -9.52 4.14 11.00
CA GLY A 196 -8.82 5.37 11.31
C GLY A 196 -8.41 5.47 12.77
N SER A 197 -7.64 6.49 13.09
CA SER A 197 -7.19 6.75 14.45
C SER A 197 -7.11 8.24 14.76
N MET A 198 -7.27 8.57 16.04
CA MET A 198 -7.05 9.89 16.58
C MET A 198 -5.74 9.92 17.36
N ASP A 199 -4.85 10.82 16.97
CA ASP A 199 -3.59 11.06 17.66
C ASP A 199 -3.61 12.40 18.37
N MET A 200 -2.94 12.49 19.52
CA MET A 200 -2.82 13.71 20.29
C MET A 200 -1.36 13.97 20.64
N ARG A 201 -0.96 15.24 20.59
CA ARG A 201 0.39 15.68 20.98
C ARG A 201 0.32 16.94 21.80
N ALA A 202 1.18 17.04 22.80
CA ALA A 202 1.38 18.25 23.58
C ALA A 202 2.86 18.53 23.79
N SER A 203 3.23 19.80 23.86
CA SER A 203 4.59 20.18 24.20
C SER A 203 4.63 21.51 24.94
N TYR A 204 5.57 21.63 25.87
CA TYR A 204 5.84 22.85 26.60
C TYR A 204 7.34 23.15 26.61
N SER A 205 7.69 24.31 26.07
CA SER A 205 9.06 24.83 26.05
C SER A 205 9.20 25.95 27.08
N PHE A 206 10.16 25.83 27.95
CA PHE A 206 10.45 26.76 29.05
C PHE A 206 11.96 26.97 29.21
N GLU A 207 12.32 27.97 29.94
CA GLU A 207 13.73 28.32 30.24
C GLU A 207 13.92 28.42 31.73
N ILE A 208 14.96 27.78 32.23
CA ILE A 208 15.37 27.81 33.64
C ILE A 208 16.87 28.07 33.69
N GLY A 209 17.29 29.18 34.33
CA GLY A 209 18.71 29.50 34.53
C GLY A 209 19.54 29.62 33.25
N GLY A 210 18.93 30.09 32.14
CA GLY A 210 19.57 30.21 30.84
C GLY A 210 19.56 28.91 29.99
N VAL A 211 19.09 27.82 30.58
CA VAL A 211 18.95 26.52 29.88
C VAL A 211 17.55 26.37 29.35
N ARG A 212 17.42 26.10 28.02
CA ARG A 212 16.13 25.87 27.38
C ARG A 212 15.75 24.41 27.44
N ALA A 213 14.58 24.10 27.99
CA ALA A 213 14.02 22.75 28.04
C ALA A 213 12.69 22.68 27.28
N THR A 214 12.42 21.52 26.69
CA THR A 214 11.13 21.19 26.06
C THR A 214 10.66 19.82 26.54
N LEU A 215 9.53 19.79 27.22
CA LEU A 215 8.80 18.56 27.55
C LEU A 215 7.74 18.33 26.46
N SER A 216 7.70 17.13 25.89
CA SER A 216 6.71 16.75 24.89
C SER A 216 6.15 15.36 25.14
N GLY A 217 4.90 15.15 24.80
CA GLY A 217 4.22 13.86 24.85
C GLY A 217 3.34 13.66 23.64
N ASN A 218 3.27 12.40 23.20
CA ASN A 218 2.35 11.96 22.13
C ASN A 218 1.54 10.77 22.64
N ILE A 219 0.29 10.73 22.25
CA ILE A 219 -0.62 9.58 22.40
C ILE A 219 -1.09 9.24 21.00
N ASN A 220 -0.78 8.04 20.54
CA ASN A 220 -1.28 7.53 19.26
C ASN A 220 -2.51 6.65 19.54
N ASN A 221 -3.47 6.71 18.64
CA ASN A 221 -4.75 6.04 18.76
C ASN A 221 -5.41 6.32 20.12
N LEU A 222 -5.61 7.60 20.42
CA LEU A 222 -6.19 8.11 21.69
C LEU A 222 -7.54 7.46 22.02
N LEU A 223 -8.36 7.16 21.01
CA LEU A 223 -9.68 6.56 21.18
C LEU A 223 -9.64 5.04 21.25
N ASN A 224 -8.46 4.43 21.21
CA ASN A 224 -8.25 2.98 21.17
C ASN A 224 -9.12 2.28 20.12
N GLN A 225 -9.25 2.89 18.94
CA GLN A 225 -10.03 2.33 17.84
C GLN A 225 -9.39 1.05 17.31
N LEU A 226 -10.20 0.01 17.17
CA LEU A 226 -9.78 -1.23 16.54
C LEU A 226 -10.10 -1.15 15.05
N TYR A 227 -9.05 -1.17 14.21
CA TYR A 227 -9.18 -1.22 12.76
C TYR A 227 -8.10 -2.10 12.15
N ILE A 228 -8.37 -2.61 10.94
CA ILE A 228 -7.42 -3.45 10.21
C ILE A 228 -6.45 -2.53 9.46
N GLU A 229 -5.17 -2.64 9.78
CA GLU A 229 -4.10 -1.84 9.15
C GLU A 229 -3.70 -2.44 7.81
N LYS A 230 -3.55 -3.77 7.77
CA LYS A 230 -3.08 -4.51 6.58
C LYS A 230 -3.79 -5.84 6.45
N ALA A 231 -3.99 -6.26 5.22
CA ALA A 231 -4.49 -7.59 4.89
C ALA A 231 -3.72 -8.16 3.68
N TRP A 232 -3.67 -9.48 3.59
CA TRP A 232 -3.07 -10.22 2.49
C TRP A 232 -4.08 -11.26 1.98
N ASN A 233 -4.07 -11.46 0.67
CA ASN A 233 -4.78 -12.57 0.09
C ASN A 233 -4.28 -13.89 0.71
N PRO A 234 -5.11 -14.94 0.76
CA PRO A 234 -4.73 -16.22 1.32
C PRO A 234 -3.52 -16.81 0.56
N SER A 235 -2.61 -17.46 1.28
CA SER A 235 -1.40 -18.08 0.71
C SER A 235 -1.71 -19.34 -0.11
N THR A 236 -2.84 -19.98 0.15
CA THR A 236 -3.33 -21.15 -0.57
C THR A 236 -4.74 -20.86 -1.06
N VAL A 237 -4.87 -20.63 -2.37
CA VAL A 237 -6.18 -20.53 -3.01
C VAL A 237 -6.51 -21.91 -3.55
N SER A 238 -7.50 -22.59 -2.93
CA SER A 238 -8.05 -23.81 -3.52
C SER A 238 -8.81 -23.48 -4.81
N GLU A 239 -8.96 -24.45 -5.69
CA GLU A 239 -9.70 -24.27 -6.96
C GLU A 239 -11.16 -23.76 -6.77
N ASN A 240 -11.66 -23.82 -5.55
CA ASN A 240 -13.03 -23.48 -5.19
C ASN A 240 -13.20 -22.03 -4.66
N ILE A 241 -12.11 -21.26 -4.47
CA ILE A 241 -12.24 -19.86 -4.05
C ILE A 241 -12.56 -19.01 -5.26
N THR A 242 -13.79 -18.48 -5.31
CA THR A 242 -14.30 -17.60 -6.36
C THR A 242 -14.25 -16.12 -5.97
N GLU A 243 -14.05 -15.80 -4.68
CA GLU A 243 -13.91 -14.44 -4.16
C GLU A 243 -12.96 -14.38 -2.98
N VAL A 244 -12.34 -13.22 -2.76
CA VAL A 244 -11.51 -12.93 -1.59
C VAL A 244 -12.33 -12.09 -0.62
N ASN A 245 -12.51 -12.57 0.61
CA ASN A 245 -13.34 -11.95 1.64
C ASN A 245 -12.74 -12.11 3.04
N ALA A 246 -13.42 -11.61 4.06
CA ALA A 246 -12.93 -11.61 5.45
C ALA A 246 -12.63 -13.00 6.01
N ASP A 247 -13.27 -14.05 5.49
CA ASP A 247 -13.13 -15.42 6.02
C ASP A 247 -11.90 -16.14 5.47
N ASN A 248 -11.31 -15.62 4.36
CA ASN A 248 -10.20 -16.28 3.70
C ASN A 248 -8.93 -15.41 3.53
N VAL A 249 -8.90 -14.21 4.14
CA VAL A 249 -7.70 -13.35 4.14
C VAL A 249 -6.95 -13.41 5.46
N TYR A 250 -5.65 -13.11 5.42
CA TYR A 250 -4.88 -12.83 6.63
C TYR A 250 -4.85 -11.32 6.84
N PHE A 251 -5.09 -10.86 8.08
CA PHE A 251 -5.03 -9.45 8.38
C PHE A 251 -4.41 -9.17 9.76
N TYR A 252 -3.96 -7.96 9.94
CA TYR A 252 -3.42 -7.46 11.20
C TYR A 252 -4.16 -6.20 11.60
N PHE A 253 -4.52 -6.15 12.86
CA PHE A 253 -5.05 -4.94 13.46
C PHE A 253 -3.94 -3.91 13.69
N ALA A 254 -4.30 -2.64 13.60
CA ALA A 254 -3.45 -1.55 14.05
C ALA A 254 -3.20 -1.66 15.55
N LYS A 255 -2.10 -1.07 16.00
CA LYS A 255 -1.78 -1.01 17.43
C LYS A 255 -2.87 -0.23 18.17
N GLY A 256 -3.24 -0.71 19.35
CA GLY A 256 -4.05 0.03 20.31
C GLY A 256 -3.33 1.31 20.78
N THR A 257 -3.88 1.97 21.77
CA THR A 257 -3.31 3.20 22.33
C THR A 257 -1.86 3.01 22.77
N THR A 258 -0.98 3.85 22.24
CA THR A 258 0.43 3.94 22.65
C THR A 258 0.79 5.37 23.00
N TYR A 259 1.78 5.57 23.88
CA TYR A 259 2.22 6.89 24.26
C TYR A 259 3.73 6.96 24.44
N ASN A 260 4.28 8.16 24.31
CA ASN A 260 5.65 8.45 24.65
C ASN A 260 5.77 9.85 25.30
N VAL A 261 6.81 10.03 26.10
CA VAL A 261 7.18 11.31 26.71
C VAL A 261 8.67 11.56 26.45
N ARG A 262 9.01 12.79 26.08
CA ARG A 262 10.38 13.21 25.79
C ARG A 262 10.69 14.52 26.47
N LEU A 263 11.85 14.57 27.15
CA LEU A 263 12.47 15.80 27.62
C LEU A 263 13.71 16.10 26.77
N LYS A 264 13.75 17.31 26.17
CA LYS A 264 14.91 17.83 25.44
C LYS A 264 15.48 19.02 26.20
N ILE A 265 16.79 19.00 26.47
CA ILE A 265 17.49 20.07 27.12
C ILE A 265 18.58 20.59 26.17
N ASN A 266 18.62 21.91 25.97
CA ASN A 266 19.64 22.59 25.15
C ASN A 266 20.46 23.51 26.06
N PHE A 267 21.75 23.23 26.15
CA PHE A 267 22.72 23.97 26.89
C PHE A 267 23.33 25.11 26.07
#